data_9342828f53f49ff31911299591e8575b
#
_entry.id   9342828f53f49ff31911299591e8575b
#
_cell.length_a   1.000
_cell.length_b   1.000
_cell.length_c   1.000
_cell.angle_alpha   90.00
_cell.angle_beta   90.00
_cell.angle_gamma   90.00
#
_symmetry.space_group_name_H-M   'P 1'
#
loop_
_entity.id
_entity.type
_entity.pdbx_description
1 polymer ?
#
loop_
_entity_poly.entity_id
_entity_poly.type
_entity_poly.pdbx_seq_one_letter_code
_entity_poly.pdbx_strand_id
1 'polypeptide(L)'
;MHVALMRLRQLPNRLNYVHWIEELVEALQPEDLKTLPTPVHGRDIGTGTLAVYAVLASALHRDWHMTGTDVDAEALDNARAMLANVANNTEDRTGTPPGTKGPLRLGSRISLVHTQPDDPLLGSERYHFTMCNPPFYDSAAEREQSAAAKATPHGHSEGSAGELYTAGGERAFVARLVAESAAPEQRDRVAWYTTMVGKRSSLLALVAYLKKHHIHNYGVREFIQGKTRRWGVAWSFRASRLPDSAARTCSATLASTLPPSNARQLHTHMARDGAAALFARLRDSATLPPSEAHVQQHGDKVALCTFSPCWQRGARRARKRAGGMAQASKAPERADSATQAEELPARTAPPVLNVTLRPTPPETVRVEWTYGHDRVLFDSLCMHLQ
;
A
#
# COMPACT_ATOMS: atom_id res chain seq x y z
N MET A 1 10.36 -21.39 28.31
CA MET A 1 11.00 -21.91 27.08
C MET A 1 9.98 -22.39 26.04
N HIS A 2 8.94 -23.15 26.42
CA HIS A 2 7.92 -23.70 25.48
C HIS A 2 7.08 -22.58 24.79
N VAL A 3 6.66 -21.55 25.52
CA VAL A 3 5.90 -20.38 25.01
C VAL A 3 6.71 -19.57 24.01
N ALA A 4 8.01 -19.37 24.24
CA ALA A 4 8.89 -18.65 23.31
C ALA A 4 9.07 -19.43 22.00
N LEU A 5 9.18 -20.75 22.03
CA LEU A 5 9.29 -21.60 20.84
C LEU A 5 7.99 -21.64 20.01
N MET A 6 6.81 -21.60 20.65
CA MET A 6 5.53 -21.49 19.94
C MET A 6 5.35 -20.12 19.25
N ARG A 7 5.81 -19.04 19.89
CA ARG A 7 5.78 -17.70 19.30
C ARG A 7 6.73 -17.56 18.11
N LEU A 8 7.87 -18.23 18.12
CA LEU A 8 8.81 -18.33 16.99
C LEU A 8 8.19 -19.03 15.76
N ARG A 9 7.27 -20.00 15.93
CA ARG A 9 6.58 -20.65 14.81
C ARG A 9 5.61 -19.74 14.05
N GLN A 10 5.18 -18.64 14.64
CA GLN A 10 4.28 -17.66 13.98
C GLN A 10 5.03 -16.49 13.32
N LEU A 11 6.35 -16.38 13.54
CA LEU A 11 7.18 -15.33 12.96
C LEU A 11 7.08 -15.23 11.43
N PRO A 12 7.09 -16.36 10.65
CA PRO A 12 7.04 -16.25 9.19
C PRO A 12 5.79 -15.54 8.66
N ASN A 13 4.59 -15.83 9.20
CA ASN A 13 3.37 -15.14 8.76
C ASN A 13 3.38 -13.66 9.14
N ARG A 14 3.91 -13.33 10.31
CA ARG A 14 4.05 -11.94 10.76
C ARG A 14 5.05 -11.18 9.89
N LEU A 15 6.16 -11.82 9.57
CA LEU A 15 7.17 -11.28 8.67
C LEU A 15 6.62 -11.05 7.25
N ASN A 16 5.85 -12.01 6.72
CA ASN A 16 5.20 -11.88 5.41
C ASN A 16 4.23 -10.69 5.37
N TYR A 17 3.55 -10.39 6.49
CA TYR A 17 2.68 -9.22 6.57
C TYR A 17 3.50 -7.92 6.54
N VAL A 18 4.64 -7.85 7.25
CA VAL A 18 5.53 -6.68 7.20
C VAL A 18 6.12 -6.49 5.81
N HIS A 19 6.57 -7.55 5.14
CA HIS A 19 7.04 -7.45 3.74
C HIS A 19 5.94 -6.99 2.78
N TRP A 20 4.68 -7.39 3.02
CA TRP A 20 3.59 -6.85 2.22
C TRP A 20 3.35 -5.36 2.48
N ILE A 21 3.46 -4.90 3.72
CA ILE A 21 3.44 -3.46 4.04
C ILE A 21 4.55 -2.70 3.31
N GLU A 22 5.75 -3.26 3.23
CA GLU A 22 6.86 -2.69 2.46
C GLU A 22 6.45 -2.44 1.00
N GLU A 23 5.88 -3.46 0.32
CA GLU A 23 5.37 -3.32 -1.05
C GLU A 23 4.27 -2.23 -1.18
N LEU A 24 3.42 -2.06 -0.14
CA LEU A 24 2.39 -1.01 -0.12
C LEU A 24 3.03 0.39 -0.01
N VAL A 25 4.04 0.55 0.81
CA VAL A 25 4.77 1.82 0.99
C VAL A 25 5.56 2.17 -0.27
N GLU A 26 6.24 1.19 -0.88
CA GLU A 26 6.96 1.35 -2.14
C GLU A 26 6.07 1.75 -3.33
N ALA A 27 4.80 1.37 -3.30
CA ALA A 27 3.83 1.73 -4.33
C ALA A 27 3.33 3.18 -4.22
N LEU A 28 3.62 3.89 -3.11
CA LEU A 28 3.20 5.28 -2.94
C LEU A 28 3.92 6.19 -3.95
N GLN A 29 3.14 6.99 -4.63
CA GLN A 29 3.67 7.94 -5.60
C GLN A 29 4.09 9.25 -4.91
N PRO A 30 5.03 10.02 -5.51
CA PRO A 30 5.55 11.25 -4.92
C PRO A 30 4.48 12.25 -4.49
N GLU A 31 3.36 12.30 -5.21
CA GLU A 31 2.24 13.20 -4.91
C GLU A 31 1.60 12.88 -3.56
N ASP A 32 1.39 11.61 -3.26
CA ASP A 32 0.81 11.17 -1.99
C ASP A 32 1.81 11.28 -0.84
N LEU A 33 3.12 11.09 -1.11
CA LEU A 33 4.19 11.22 -0.12
C LEU A 33 4.36 12.66 0.39
N LYS A 34 4.08 13.68 -0.43
CA LYS A 34 4.21 15.12 -0.03
C LYS A 34 3.41 15.49 1.22
N THR A 35 2.34 14.75 1.52
CA THR A 35 1.45 15.03 2.64
C THR A 35 1.69 14.13 3.85
N LEU A 36 2.66 13.23 3.76
CA LEU A 36 3.01 12.27 4.81
C LEU A 36 4.26 12.72 5.58
N PRO A 37 4.45 12.27 6.82
CA PRO A 37 5.64 12.61 7.58
C PRO A 37 6.90 11.99 6.98
N THR A 38 8.06 12.55 7.28
CA THR A 38 9.37 11.95 6.99
C THR A 38 10.09 11.79 8.33
N PRO A 39 10.62 10.62 8.64
CA PRO A 39 10.67 9.36 7.89
C PRO A 39 9.32 8.62 7.81
N VAL A 40 9.32 7.37 7.31
CA VAL A 40 8.10 6.54 7.24
C VAL A 40 7.54 6.26 8.63
N HIS A 41 6.26 6.54 8.84
CA HIS A 41 5.53 6.28 10.08
C HIS A 41 4.44 5.24 9.86
N GLY A 42 4.42 4.21 10.72
CA GLY A 42 3.37 3.20 10.77
C GLY A 42 2.65 3.16 12.11
N ARG A 43 1.39 2.70 12.13
CA ARG A 43 0.60 2.48 13.34
C ARG A 43 0.20 1.02 13.45
N ASP A 44 0.53 0.37 14.56
CA ASP A 44 0.14 -1.01 14.89
C ASP A 44 -1.00 -0.99 15.91
N ILE A 45 -2.20 -1.38 15.49
CA ILE A 45 -3.43 -1.32 16.29
C ILE A 45 -3.63 -2.67 16.98
N GLY A 46 -3.68 -2.69 18.31
CA GLY A 46 -3.66 -3.92 19.09
C GLY A 46 -2.26 -4.57 19.07
N THR A 47 -1.24 -3.81 19.49
CA THR A 47 0.18 -4.21 19.36
C THR A 47 0.56 -5.41 20.24
N GLY A 48 -0.18 -5.65 21.33
CA GLY A 48 -0.01 -6.75 22.26
C GLY A 48 1.27 -6.70 23.08
N THR A 49 1.49 -7.77 23.85
CA THR A 49 2.56 -7.89 24.86
C THR A 49 3.98 -7.84 24.31
N LEU A 50 4.20 -8.02 23.02
CA LEU A 50 5.51 -8.03 22.39
C LEU A 50 5.71 -6.94 21.36
N ALA A 51 4.70 -6.14 21.05
CA ALA A 51 4.73 -5.17 19.95
C ALA A 51 5.39 -5.73 18.66
N VAL A 52 5.06 -6.97 18.33
CA VAL A 52 5.84 -7.80 17.38
C VAL A 52 5.90 -7.18 15.98
N TYR A 53 4.83 -6.56 15.51
CA TYR A 53 4.82 -5.93 14.19
C TYR A 53 5.63 -4.65 14.19
N ALA A 54 5.52 -3.83 15.24
CA ALA A 54 6.32 -2.62 15.41
C ALA A 54 7.82 -2.97 15.48
N VAL A 55 8.18 -4.02 16.21
CA VAL A 55 9.57 -4.53 16.32
C VAL A 55 10.08 -5.03 14.97
N LEU A 56 9.32 -5.89 14.27
CA LEU A 56 9.73 -6.43 12.98
C LEU A 56 9.89 -5.33 11.93
N ALA A 57 8.92 -4.42 11.82
CA ALA A 57 8.97 -3.30 10.89
C ALA A 57 10.20 -2.41 11.14
N SER A 58 10.43 -2.00 12.39
CA SER A 58 11.60 -1.16 12.76
C SER A 58 12.93 -1.91 12.65
N ALA A 59 12.96 -3.23 12.75
CA ALA A 59 14.18 -4.03 12.58
C ALA A 59 14.57 -4.19 11.10
N LEU A 60 13.59 -4.38 10.22
CA LEU A 60 13.78 -4.50 8.78
C LEU A 60 14.13 -3.14 8.16
N HIS A 61 13.45 -2.08 8.56
CA HIS A 61 13.58 -0.73 8.02
C HIS A 61 14.09 0.21 9.12
N ARG A 62 15.36 0.59 9.04
CA ARG A 62 16.03 1.39 10.07
C ARG A 62 15.55 2.82 10.18
N ASP A 63 14.87 3.31 9.18
CA ASP A 63 14.25 4.64 9.05
C ASP A 63 12.75 4.65 9.36
N TRP A 64 12.13 3.48 9.61
CA TRP A 64 10.71 3.43 9.95
C TRP A 64 10.48 3.68 11.43
N HIS A 65 9.49 4.52 11.73
CA HIS A 65 8.98 4.79 13.06
C HIS A 65 7.62 4.13 13.24
N MET A 66 7.38 3.56 14.41
CA MET A 66 6.15 2.82 14.69
C MET A 66 5.45 3.36 15.93
N THR A 67 4.14 3.49 15.87
CA THR A 67 3.27 3.74 17.02
C THR A 67 2.45 2.49 17.28
N GLY A 68 2.75 1.75 18.35
CA GLY A 68 1.93 0.62 18.80
C GLY A 68 0.87 1.10 19.79
N THR A 69 -0.39 0.71 19.57
CA THR A 69 -1.50 1.04 20.49
C THR A 69 -2.16 -0.21 21.03
N ASP A 70 -2.57 -0.19 22.27
CA ASP A 70 -3.34 -1.27 22.87
C ASP A 70 -4.26 -0.72 23.98
N VAL A 71 -5.35 -1.43 24.24
CA VAL A 71 -6.28 -1.15 25.35
C VAL A 71 -5.85 -1.87 26.64
N ASP A 72 -4.93 -2.81 26.55
CA ASP A 72 -4.38 -3.58 27.67
C ASP A 72 -3.09 -2.91 28.17
N ALA A 73 -3.19 -2.22 29.32
CA ALA A 73 -2.06 -1.53 29.91
C ALA A 73 -0.94 -2.49 30.34
N GLU A 74 -1.28 -3.70 30.83
CA GLU A 74 -0.29 -4.72 31.23
C GLU A 74 0.47 -5.25 30.00
N ALA A 75 -0.24 -5.47 28.88
CA ALA A 75 0.40 -5.83 27.62
C ALA A 75 1.42 -4.77 27.19
N LEU A 76 1.07 -3.49 27.28
CA LEU A 76 1.99 -2.40 26.94
C LEU A 76 3.19 -2.30 27.87
N ASP A 77 3.01 -2.56 29.18
CA ASP A 77 4.12 -2.56 30.14
C ASP A 77 5.09 -3.71 29.85
N ASN A 78 4.58 -4.89 29.52
CA ASN A 78 5.39 -6.01 29.04
C ASN A 78 6.15 -5.67 27.75
N ALA A 79 5.50 -5.02 26.79
CA ALA A 79 6.14 -4.58 25.55
C ALA A 79 7.25 -3.53 25.81
N ARG A 80 7.02 -2.56 26.72
CA ARG A 80 8.04 -1.58 27.14
C ARG A 80 9.26 -2.25 27.78
N ALA A 81 9.03 -3.18 28.69
CA ALA A 81 10.10 -3.95 29.34
C ALA A 81 10.93 -4.75 28.30
N MET A 82 10.26 -5.38 27.33
CA MET A 82 10.93 -6.12 26.26
C MET A 82 11.77 -5.19 25.38
N LEU A 83 11.25 -4.04 24.97
CA LEU A 83 11.98 -3.05 24.15
C LEU A 83 13.21 -2.51 24.90
N ALA A 84 13.10 -2.23 26.21
CA ALA A 84 14.23 -1.80 27.04
C ALA A 84 15.33 -2.88 27.11
N ASN A 85 14.95 -4.16 27.28
CA ASN A 85 15.90 -5.27 27.30
C ASN A 85 16.63 -5.44 25.95
N VAL A 86 15.93 -5.27 24.83
CA VAL A 86 16.55 -5.32 23.49
C VAL A 86 17.53 -4.16 23.33
N ALA A 87 17.19 -2.95 23.77
CA ALA A 87 18.08 -1.79 23.71
C ALA A 87 19.37 -2.04 24.50
N ASN A 88 19.26 -2.51 25.75
CA ASN A 88 20.41 -2.78 26.62
C ASN A 88 21.34 -3.87 26.06
N ASN A 89 20.78 -4.92 25.45
CA ASN A 89 21.58 -6.01 24.86
C ASN A 89 22.24 -5.64 23.52
N THR A 90 21.83 -4.55 22.86
CA THR A 90 22.44 -4.11 21.59
C THR A 90 23.54 -3.05 21.81
N GLU A 91 23.59 -2.38 22.96
CA GLU A 91 24.64 -1.42 23.31
C GLU A 91 25.95 -2.11 23.75
N ASP A 92 25.90 -3.33 24.26
CA ASP A 92 27.05 -4.07 24.84
C ASP A 92 27.91 -4.79 23.79
N ARG A 93 27.60 -4.70 22.50
CA ARG A 93 28.42 -5.27 21.42
C ARG A 93 29.44 -4.26 20.89
N THR A 94 30.41 -3.89 21.70
CA THR A 94 31.56 -3.04 21.33
C THR A 94 32.62 -3.75 20.47
N GLY A 95 32.25 -4.72 19.67
CA GLY A 95 33.14 -5.46 18.79
C GLY A 95 32.64 -5.59 17.36
N THR A 96 31.98 -4.55 16.84
CA THR A 96 31.41 -4.60 15.49
C THR A 96 32.50 -4.45 14.43
N PRO A 97 32.67 -5.42 13.50
CA PRO A 97 33.61 -5.30 12.39
C PRO A 97 33.33 -4.06 11.52
N PRO A 98 34.36 -3.44 10.89
CA PRO A 98 34.18 -2.33 9.96
C PRO A 98 33.23 -2.75 8.83
N GLY A 99 32.14 -1.99 8.63
CA GLY A 99 31.12 -2.28 7.59
C GLY A 99 29.83 -2.87 8.12
N THR A 100 29.71 -3.25 9.39
CA THR A 100 28.45 -3.69 10.00
C THR A 100 27.60 -2.49 10.36
N LYS A 101 26.31 -2.52 10.00
CA LYS A 101 25.34 -1.47 10.38
C LYS A 101 25.27 -1.40 11.92
N GLY A 102 25.47 -0.24 12.53
CA GLY A 102 25.46 -0.02 13.98
C GLY A 102 24.24 -0.58 14.73
N PRO A 103 24.17 -0.49 16.07
CA PRO A 103 23.15 -1.14 16.89
C PRO A 103 21.72 -0.75 16.47
N LEU A 104 20.80 -1.72 16.58
CA LEU A 104 19.37 -1.56 16.31
C LEU A 104 18.74 -0.74 17.45
N ARG A 105 18.68 0.59 17.32
CA ARG A 105 18.02 1.48 18.29
C ARG A 105 16.49 1.39 18.15
N LEU A 106 15.89 0.28 18.57
CA LEU A 106 14.43 0.06 18.46
C LEU A 106 13.65 0.99 19.40
N GLY A 107 14.12 1.21 20.63
CA GLY A 107 13.42 1.99 21.64
C GLY A 107 13.14 3.44 21.27
N SER A 108 14.01 4.08 20.47
CA SER A 108 13.80 5.47 20.00
C SER A 108 12.87 5.60 18.80
N ARG A 109 12.48 4.49 18.17
CA ARG A 109 11.66 4.47 16.94
C ARG A 109 10.30 3.80 17.13
N ILE A 110 10.04 3.25 18.32
CA ILE A 110 8.77 2.62 18.66
C ILE A 110 8.17 3.36 19.84
N SER A 111 7.01 3.99 19.63
CA SER A 111 6.20 4.60 20.69
C SER A 111 5.05 3.66 21.04
N LEU A 112 4.78 3.48 22.33
CA LEU A 112 3.68 2.65 22.83
C LEU A 112 2.66 3.54 23.55
N VAL A 113 1.41 3.52 23.07
CA VAL A 113 0.32 4.39 23.52
C VAL A 113 -0.83 3.53 24.05
N HIS A 114 -1.23 3.77 25.30
CA HIS A 114 -2.42 3.17 25.88
C HIS A 114 -3.66 3.91 25.36
N THR A 115 -4.67 3.17 24.89
CA THR A 115 -5.96 3.68 24.42
C THR A 115 -7.09 3.07 25.22
N GLN A 116 -8.24 3.75 25.28
CA GLN A 116 -9.44 3.18 25.88
C GLN A 116 -10.24 2.39 24.83
N PRO A 117 -11.09 1.44 25.23
CA PRO A 117 -11.90 0.63 24.28
C PRO A 117 -12.79 1.51 23.36
N ASP A 118 -13.26 2.64 23.85
CA ASP A 118 -14.11 3.57 23.12
C ASP A 118 -13.34 4.63 22.31
N ASP A 119 -12.02 4.74 22.51
CA ASP A 119 -11.20 5.68 21.74
C ASP A 119 -11.16 5.31 20.26
N PRO A 120 -11.01 6.30 19.36
CA PRO A 120 -10.79 6.04 17.95
C PRO A 120 -9.55 5.15 17.70
N LEU A 121 -9.70 4.11 16.88
CA LEU A 121 -8.62 3.17 16.53
C LEU A 121 -7.47 3.88 15.79
N LEU A 122 -7.82 4.87 14.97
CA LEU A 122 -6.90 5.52 14.03
C LEU A 122 -6.15 6.73 14.61
N GLY A 123 -6.72 7.38 15.65
CA GLY A 123 -6.13 8.60 16.23
C GLY A 123 -6.14 9.79 15.26
N SER A 124 -5.32 10.81 15.54
CA SER A 124 -5.31 12.08 14.80
C SER A 124 -4.03 12.32 13.98
N GLU A 125 -3.04 11.48 14.09
CA GLU A 125 -1.74 11.63 13.41
C GLU A 125 -1.77 11.12 11.96
N ARG A 126 -0.72 11.44 11.20
CA ARG A 126 -0.55 10.99 9.82
C ARG A 126 0.39 9.79 9.76
N TYR A 127 0.01 8.75 9.02
CA TYR A 127 0.77 7.52 8.85
C TYR A 127 0.86 7.10 7.39
N HIS A 128 1.96 6.45 7.03
CA HIS A 128 2.08 5.78 5.73
C HIS A 128 1.19 4.55 5.67
N PHE A 129 1.08 3.84 6.80
CA PHE A 129 0.23 2.65 6.90
C PHE A 129 -0.28 2.45 8.32
N THR A 130 -1.39 1.72 8.43
CA THR A 130 -1.76 1.04 9.66
C THR A 130 -1.56 -0.46 9.51
N MET A 131 -1.24 -1.12 10.61
CA MET A 131 -1.26 -2.58 10.75
C MET A 131 -2.28 -2.95 11.81
N CYS A 132 -2.91 -4.11 11.66
CA CYS A 132 -3.79 -4.66 12.66
C CYS A 132 -3.86 -6.18 12.52
N ASN A 133 -3.74 -6.87 13.64
CA ASN A 133 -4.08 -8.27 13.75
C ASN A 133 -5.25 -8.37 14.73
N PRO A 134 -6.51 -8.26 14.25
CA PRO A 134 -7.68 -8.10 15.10
C PRO A 134 -7.89 -9.29 16.02
N PRO A 135 -8.57 -9.10 17.15
CA PRO A 135 -8.97 -10.20 18.02
C PRO A 135 -9.85 -11.18 17.25
N PHE A 136 -9.57 -12.50 17.40
CA PHE A 136 -10.17 -13.53 16.55
C PHE A 136 -11.54 -14.01 17.01
N TYR A 137 -11.89 -13.83 18.28
CA TYR A 137 -13.05 -14.45 18.91
C TYR A 137 -13.99 -13.39 19.51
N ASP A 138 -15.28 -13.67 19.44
CA ASP A 138 -16.31 -12.87 20.10
C ASP A 138 -16.32 -13.13 21.63
N SER A 139 -16.05 -14.40 22.02
CA SER A 139 -16.11 -14.85 23.40
C SER A 139 -15.19 -16.05 23.66
N ALA A 140 -14.96 -16.34 24.94
CA ALA A 140 -14.27 -17.55 25.37
C ALA A 140 -14.96 -18.83 24.86
N ALA A 141 -16.31 -18.83 24.81
CA ALA A 141 -17.10 -19.95 24.31
C ALA A 141 -16.86 -20.20 22.80
N GLU A 142 -16.74 -19.17 21.97
CA GLU A 142 -16.39 -19.32 20.54
C GLU A 142 -14.99 -19.89 20.36
N ARG A 143 -14.04 -19.48 21.21
CA ARG A 143 -12.68 -20.03 21.21
C ARG A 143 -12.67 -21.52 21.51
N GLU A 144 -13.40 -21.96 22.57
CA GLU A 144 -13.50 -23.36 22.96
C GLU A 144 -14.17 -24.20 21.87
N GLN A 145 -15.26 -23.73 21.26
CA GLN A 145 -15.91 -24.39 20.13
C GLN A 145 -14.98 -24.50 18.91
N SER A 146 -14.22 -23.44 18.61
CA SER A 146 -13.24 -23.44 17.52
C SER A 146 -12.07 -24.37 17.79
N ALA A 147 -11.67 -24.56 19.06
CA ALA A 147 -10.64 -25.49 19.47
C ALA A 147 -11.12 -26.94 19.40
N ALA A 148 -12.35 -27.22 19.85
CA ALA A 148 -12.98 -28.54 19.82
C ALA A 148 -13.23 -29.02 18.37
N ALA A 149 -13.51 -28.12 17.42
CA ALA A 149 -13.72 -28.45 16.01
C ALA A 149 -12.42 -28.81 15.25
N LYS A 150 -11.24 -28.63 15.86
CA LYS A 150 -9.95 -28.98 15.24
C LYS A 150 -9.54 -30.39 15.66
N ALA A 151 -9.42 -31.29 14.68
CA ALA A 151 -9.04 -32.72 14.89
C ALA A 151 -7.64 -32.94 15.51
N THR A 152 -6.86 -31.90 15.72
CA THR A 152 -5.56 -31.93 16.44
C THR A 152 -5.44 -30.63 17.24
N PRO A 153 -5.23 -30.68 18.57
CA PRO A 153 -4.97 -29.50 19.38
C PRO A 153 -3.62 -28.92 19.01
N HIS A 154 -3.61 -27.92 18.15
CA HIS A 154 -2.42 -27.11 17.94
C HIS A 154 -2.47 -25.99 18.98
N GLY A 155 -1.53 -26.03 19.93
CA GLY A 155 -1.22 -25.10 21.00
C GLY A 155 -2.17 -23.92 21.20
N HIS A 156 -2.71 -23.79 22.39
CA HIS A 156 -3.53 -22.64 22.78
C HIS A 156 -2.78 -21.35 22.44
N SER A 157 -3.42 -20.46 21.71
CA SER A 157 -2.93 -19.09 21.58
C SER A 157 -3.08 -18.43 22.94
N GLU A 158 -1.99 -18.32 23.69
CA GLU A 158 -1.93 -17.56 24.94
C GLU A 158 -1.74 -16.07 24.57
N GLY A 159 -2.84 -15.41 24.23
CA GLY A 159 -2.92 -13.96 24.17
C GLY A 159 -3.58 -13.41 25.43
N SER A 160 -3.39 -12.15 25.76
CA SER A 160 -4.18 -11.47 26.79
C SER A 160 -5.67 -11.51 26.44
N ALA A 161 -6.56 -11.31 27.42
CA ALA A 161 -8.01 -11.29 27.14
C ALA A 161 -8.38 -10.28 26.07
N GLY A 162 -7.71 -9.11 26.04
CA GLY A 162 -7.90 -8.07 25.02
C GLY A 162 -7.42 -8.47 23.62
N GLU A 163 -6.36 -9.29 23.52
CA GLU A 163 -5.89 -9.82 22.23
C GLU A 163 -6.82 -10.89 21.63
N LEU A 164 -7.68 -11.51 22.46
CA LEU A 164 -8.47 -12.66 22.05
C LEU A 164 -9.93 -12.35 21.80
N TYR A 165 -10.51 -11.37 22.51
CA TYR A 165 -11.96 -11.16 22.53
C TYR A 165 -12.34 -9.71 22.25
N THR A 166 -13.33 -9.53 21.37
CA THR A 166 -14.04 -8.27 21.17
C THR A 166 -15.49 -8.53 20.81
N ALA A 167 -16.42 -7.71 21.28
CA ALA A 167 -17.85 -7.86 20.98
C ALA A 167 -18.08 -7.88 19.46
N GLY A 168 -18.72 -8.96 18.96
CA GLY A 168 -18.90 -9.20 17.52
C GLY A 168 -17.64 -9.71 16.78
N GLY A 169 -16.56 -10.01 17.50
CA GLY A 169 -15.35 -10.64 17.00
C GLY A 169 -14.63 -9.88 15.90
N GLU A 170 -13.78 -10.60 15.17
CA GLU A 170 -12.96 -10.08 14.05
C GLU A 170 -13.78 -9.22 13.06
N ARG A 171 -15.01 -9.62 12.75
CA ARG A 171 -15.85 -8.91 11.76
C ARG A 171 -16.29 -7.53 12.23
N ALA A 172 -16.73 -7.39 13.49
CA ALA A 172 -17.18 -6.12 14.05
C ALA A 172 -16.01 -5.16 14.20
N PHE A 173 -14.87 -5.66 14.69
CA PHE A 173 -13.65 -4.87 14.83
C PHE A 173 -13.19 -4.30 13.48
N VAL A 174 -13.10 -5.13 12.44
CA VAL A 174 -12.66 -4.68 11.12
C VAL A 174 -13.69 -3.76 10.47
N ALA A 175 -14.99 -4.00 10.67
CA ALA A 175 -16.03 -3.09 10.19
C ALA A 175 -15.92 -1.69 10.85
N ARG A 176 -15.61 -1.63 12.15
CA ARG A 176 -15.31 -0.37 12.85
C ARG A 176 -14.10 0.33 12.24
N LEU A 177 -13.00 -0.40 12.01
CA LEU A 177 -11.79 0.16 11.41
C LEU A 177 -12.06 0.77 10.02
N VAL A 178 -12.83 0.09 9.16
CA VAL A 178 -13.22 0.62 7.85
C VAL A 178 -14.12 1.83 7.98
N ALA A 179 -15.11 1.80 8.89
CA ALA A 179 -16.01 2.93 9.12
C ALA A 179 -15.25 4.18 9.58
N GLU A 180 -14.33 4.03 10.55
CA GLU A 180 -13.48 5.13 11.01
C GLU A 180 -12.59 5.66 9.87
N SER A 181 -11.97 4.77 9.07
CA SER A 181 -11.12 5.19 7.95
C SER A 181 -11.88 5.97 6.87
N ALA A 182 -13.19 5.71 6.72
CA ALA A 182 -14.04 6.37 5.73
C ALA A 182 -14.51 7.77 6.17
N ALA A 183 -14.33 8.14 7.44
CA ALA A 183 -14.62 9.47 7.92
C ALA A 183 -13.80 10.54 7.18
N PRO A 184 -14.38 11.69 6.79
CA PRO A 184 -13.70 12.70 5.98
C PRO A 184 -12.35 13.12 6.53
N GLU A 185 -12.24 13.28 7.87
CA GLU A 185 -11.03 13.67 8.57
C GLU A 185 -9.93 12.61 8.57
N GLN A 186 -10.27 11.34 8.31
CA GLN A 186 -9.31 10.23 8.31
C GLN A 186 -8.76 9.90 6.92
N ARG A 187 -9.55 10.12 5.85
CA ARG A 187 -9.20 9.68 4.48
C ARG A 187 -7.81 10.10 4.02
N ASP A 188 -7.37 11.29 4.42
CA ASP A 188 -6.06 11.85 4.03
C ASP A 188 -4.97 11.65 5.09
N ARG A 189 -5.29 11.05 6.25
CA ARG A 189 -4.31 10.87 7.34
C ARG A 189 -3.45 9.64 7.15
N VAL A 190 -4.00 8.58 6.59
CA VAL A 190 -3.28 7.32 6.38
C VAL A 190 -3.26 7.00 4.90
N ALA A 191 -2.07 6.63 4.37
CA ALA A 191 -1.96 6.25 2.98
C ALA A 191 -2.54 4.87 2.72
N TRP A 192 -2.17 3.87 3.54
CA TRP A 192 -2.70 2.51 3.44
C TRP A 192 -3.26 2.05 4.78
N TYR A 193 -4.56 1.86 4.86
CA TYR A 193 -5.18 1.15 5.96
C TYR A 193 -5.04 -0.34 5.72
N THR A 194 -4.59 -1.11 6.71
CA THR A 194 -4.46 -2.55 6.55
C THR A 194 -4.91 -3.33 7.77
N THR A 195 -5.35 -4.56 7.55
CA THR A 195 -5.69 -5.52 8.59
C THR A 195 -5.41 -6.95 8.14
N MET A 196 -5.06 -7.81 9.08
CA MET A 196 -5.14 -9.25 8.86
C MET A 196 -6.55 -9.75 9.18
N VAL A 197 -6.96 -10.83 8.54
CA VAL A 197 -8.16 -11.60 8.90
C VAL A 197 -7.84 -13.09 8.93
N GLY A 198 -8.42 -13.76 9.93
CA GLY A 198 -8.17 -15.18 10.20
C GLY A 198 -9.21 -16.11 9.59
N LYS A 199 -10.41 -15.60 9.28
CA LYS A 199 -11.53 -16.41 8.77
C LYS A 199 -11.87 -15.98 7.33
N ARG A 200 -12.10 -16.99 6.45
CA ARG A 200 -12.55 -16.71 5.06
C ARG A 200 -13.85 -15.92 5.03
N SER A 201 -14.78 -16.20 5.93
CA SER A 201 -16.04 -15.47 6.05
C SER A 201 -15.85 -13.99 6.38
N SER A 202 -14.86 -13.66 7.22
CA SER A 202 -14.49 -12.27 7.54
C SER A 202 -13.90 -11.56 6.32
N LEU A 203 -13.03 -12.23 5.55
CA LEU A 203 -12.51 -11.68 4.30
C LEU A 203 -13.63 -11.32 3.31
N LEU A 204 -14.57 -12.26 3.08
CA LEU A 204 -15.69 -12.05 2.16
C LEU A 204 -16.56 -10.86 2.62
N ALA A 205 -16.86 -10.81 3.93
CA ALA A 205 -17.66 -9.74 4.52
C ALA A 205 -16.96 -8.37 4.41
N LEU A 206 -15.65 -8.33 4.69
CA LEU A 206 -14.85 -7.11 4.60
C LEU A 206 -14.80 -6.57 3.18
N VAL A 207 -14.49 -7.42 2.18
CA VAL A 207 -14.45 -6.99 0.79
C VAL A 207 -15.82 -6.53 0.30
N ALA A 208 -16.91 -7.21 0.70
CA ALA A 208 -18.27 -6.76 0.40
C ALA A 208 -18.57 -5.38 1.04
N TYR A 209 -18.08 -5.15 2.26
CA TYR A 209 -18.22 -3.87 2.95
C TYR A 209 -17.45 -2.74 2.24
N LEU A 210 -16.19 -2.97 1.84
CA LEU A 210 -15.40 -2.02 1.05
C LEU A 210 -16.11 -1.63 -0.25
N LYS A 211 -16.62 -2.62 -1.00
CA LYS A 211 -17.36 -2.40 -2.24
C LYS A 211 -18.66 -1.60 -2.01
N LYS A 212 -19.40 -1.91 -0.95
CA LYS A 212 -20.63 -1.19 -0.56
C LYS A 212 -20.36 0.29 -0.26
N HIS A 213 -19.21 0.60 0.32
CA HIS A 213 -18.79 1.96 0.66
C HIS A 213 -17.97 2.64 -0.46
N HIS A 214 -17.99 2.07 -1.69
CA HIS A 214 -17.29 2.61 -2.86
C HIS A 214 -15.77 2.76 -2.66
N ILE A 215 -15.17 1.93 -1.79
CA ILE A 215 -13.73 1.88 -1.60
C ILE A 215 -13.16 0.88 -2.62
N HIS A 216 -12.75 1.40 -3.78
CA HIS A 216 -12.30 0.58 -4.91
C HIS A 216 -10.78 0.39 -4.99
N ASN A 217 -10.02 1.23 -4.27
CA ASN A 217 -8.58 1.10 -4.16
C ASN A 217 -8.23 0.22 -2.97
N TYR A 218 -8.19 -1.10 -3.20
CA TYR A 218 -7.86 -2.08 -2.17
C TYR A 218 -7.03 -3.22 -2.74
N GLY A 219 -6.36 -3.97 -1.87
CA GLY A 219 -5.61 -5.17 -2.20
C GLY A 219 -5.91 -6.30 -1.23
N VAL A 220 -5.77 -7.54 -1.70
CA VAL A 220 -5.94 -8.75 -0.90
C VAL A 220 -4.73 -9.66 -1.13
N ARG A 221 -4.08 -10.09 -0.03
CA ARG A 221 -2.98 -11.05 -0.06
C ARG A 221 -3.27 -12.24 0.85
N GLU A 222 -3.03 -13.43 0.35
CA GLU A 222 -3.11 -14.65 1.15
C GLU A 222 -1.72 -15.01 1.71
N PHE A 223 -1.63 -15.25 3.01
CA PHE A 223 -0.46 -15.73 3.71
C PHE A 223 -0.66 -17.20 4.09
N ILE A 224 0.24 -18.07 3.64
CA ILE A 224 0.16 -19.52 3.88
C ILE A 224 1.37 -19.95 4.68
N GLN A 225 1.12 -20.60 5.83
CA GLN A 225 2.15 -21.23 6.65
C GLN A 225 1.71 -22.63 7.05
N GLY A 226 2.27 -23.64 6.41
CA GLY A 226 1.80 -25.02 6.58
C GLY A 226 0.31 -25.16 6.27
N LYS A 227 -0.47 -25.55 7.26
CA LYS A 227 -1.94 -25.67 7.16
C LYS A 227 -2.70 -24.39 7.51
N THR A 228 -2.02 -23.36 8.03
CA THR A 228 -2.65 -22.12 8.47
C THR A 228 -2.70 -21.14 7.31
N ARG A 229 -3.88 -20.55 7.07
CA ARG A 229 -4.10 -19.48 6.12
C ARG A 229 -4.54 -18.22 6.85
N ARG A 230 -4.04 -17.07 6.40
CA ARG A 230 -4.43 -15.73 6.84
C ARG A 230 -4.51 -14.85 5.60
N TRP A 231 -5.26 -13.78 5.69
CA TRP A 231 -5.38 -12.83 4.58
C TRP A 231 -5.10 -11.43 5.09
N GLY A 232 -4.25 -10.70 4.35
CA GLY A 232 -4.11 -9.27 4.48
C GLY A 232 -5.10 -8.57 3.57
N VAL A 233 -5.76 -7.55 4.08
CA VAL A 233 -6.58 -6.63 3.29
C VAL A 233 -6.05 -5.23 3.51
N ALA A 234 -5.72 -4.53 2.41
CA ALA A 234 -5.32 -3.13 2.42
C ALA A 234 -6.32 -2.30 1.63
N TRP A 235 -6.57 -1.06 2.05
CA TRP A 235 -7.36 -0.11 1.29
C TRP A 235 -6.83 1.31 1.45
N SER A 236 -7.15 2.16 0.49
CA SER A 236 -6.69 3.54 0.45
C SER A 236 -7.74 4.46 -0.19
N PHE A 237 -7.78 5.69 0.29
CA PHE A 237 -8.53 6.79 -0.34
C PHE A 237 -7.65 7.65 -1.23
N ARG A 238 -6.33 7.39 -1.26
CA ARG A 238 -5.36 8.12 -2.08
C ARG A 238 -5.34 7.64 -3.52
N ALA A 239 -4.64 8.39 -4.35
CA ALA A 239 -4.54 8.12 -5.77
C ALA A 239 -3.50 7.06 -6.15
N SER A 240 -2.50 6.78 -5.31
CA SER A 240 -1.52 5.70 -5.53
C SER A 240 -2.21 4.34 -5.67
N ARG A 241 -1.80 3.55 -6.66
CA ARG A 241 -2.36 2.23 -6.99
C ARG A 241 -1.34 1.14 -6.78
N LEU A 242 -1.80 0.00 -6.26
CA LEU A 242 -0.94 -1.16 -6.07
C LEU A 242 -0.72 -1.89 -7.40
N PRO A 243 0.48 -2.41 -7.63
CA PRO A 243 0.68 -3.40 -8.69
C PRO A 243 -0.12 -4.67 -8.38
N ASP A 244 -0.53 -5.40 -9.40
CA ASP A 244 -1.31 -6.64 -9.24
C ASP A 244 -0.59 -7.70 -8.38
N SER A 245 0.74 -7.72 -8.38
CA SER A 245 1.56 -8.58 -7.52
C SER A 245 1.34 -8.32 -6.02
N ALA A 246 1.05 -7.09 -5.63
CA ALA A 246 0.74 -6.72 -4.26
C ALA A 246 -0.77 -6.77 -3.96
N ALA A 247 -1.61 -6.41 -4.94
CA ALA A 247 -3.05 -6.24 -4.75
C ALA A 247 -3.87 -7.54 -4.90
N ARG A 248 -3.35 -8.55 -5.62
CA ARG A 248 -4.18 -9.66 -6.15
C ARG A 248 -3.54 -11.05 -5.92
N THR A 249 -2.92 -11.25 -4.78
CA THR A 249 -2.20 -12.50 -4.46
C THR A 249 -3.04 -13.39 -3.55
N CYS A 250 -3.97 -14.13 -4.16
CA CYS A 250 -4.81 -15.12 -3.48
C CYS A 250 -5.01 -16.36 -4.34
N SER A 251 -5.45 -17.44 -3.69
CA SER A 251 -5.88 -18.66 -4.38
C SER A 251 -7.07 -18.40 -5.32
N ALA A 252 -7.19 -19.20 -6.39
CA ALA A 252 -8.24 -19.07 -7.38
C ALA A 252 -9.67 -19.10 -6.79
N THR A 253 -9.86 -19.81 -5.67
CA THR A 253 -11.15 -19.88 -4.95
C THR A 253 -11.61 -18.56 -4.35
N LEU A 254 -10.73 -17.56 -4.31
CA LEU A 254 -10.98 -16.20 -3.78
C LEU A 254 -10.95 -15.14 -4.89
N ALA A 255 -10.93 -15.53 -6.16
CA ALA A 255 -10.85 -14.59 -7.28
C ALA A 255 -11.92 -13.49 -7.24
N SER A 256 -13.13 -13.80 -6.75
CA SER A 256 -14.24 -12.84 -6.61
C SER A 256 -14.00 -11.76 -5.54
N THR A 257 -13.05 -11.97 -4.64
CA THR A 257 -12.67 -10.99 -3.61
C THR A 257 -11.61 -10.02 -4.09
N LEU A 258 -10.90 -10.33 -5.17
CA LEU A 258 -9.82 -9.51 -5.68
C LEU A 258 -10.34 -8.21 -6.31
N PRO A 259 -9.61 -7.09 -6.19
CA PRO A 259 -9.95 -5.88 -6.93
C PRO A 259 -9.81 -6.10 -8.44
N PRO A 260 -10.38 -5.23 -9.28
CA PRO A 260 -10.06 -5.22 -10.69
C PRO A 260 -8.55 -5.04 -10.90
N SER A 261 -7.98 -5.72 -11.92
CA SER A 261 -6.56 -5.59 -12.25
C SER A 261 -6.19 -4.15 -12.59
N ASN A 262 -5.12 -3.65 -12.01
CA ASN A 262 -4.51 -2.36 -12.36
C ASN A 262 -3.54 -2.46 -13.55
N ALA A 263 -3.48 -3.63 -14.20
CA ALA A 263 -2.65 -3.87 -15.37
C ALA A 263 -3.48 -4.30 -16.58
N ARG A 264 -3.01 -3.95 -17.77
CA ARG A 264 -3.53 -4.38 -19.07
C ARG A 264 -2.38 -4.85 -19.95
N GLN A 265 -2.60 -5.94 -20.69
CA GLN A 265 -1.71 -6.33 -21.78
C GLN A 265 -2.34 -5.81 -23.08
N LEU A 266 -1.63 -4.97 -23.81
CA LEU A 266 -2.08 -4.39 -25.07
C LEU A 266 -1.26 -4.96 -26.21
N HIS A 267 -1.89 -5.22 -27.35
CA HIS A 267 -1.21 -5.48 -28.62
C HIS A 267 -1.08 -4.15 -29.36
N THR A 268 0.17 -3.72 -29.60
CA THR A 268 0.43 -2.43 -30.26
C THR A 268 1.76 -2.42 -30.98
N HIS A 269 1.79 -1.93 -32.20
CA HIS A 269 3.02 -1.73 -32.97
C HIS A 269 4.01 -0.75 -32.29
N MET A 270 3.54 0.08 -31.37
CA MET A 270 4.38 1.00 -30.63
C MET A 270 5.46 0.30 -29.79
N ALA A 271 5.24 -0.97 -29.42
CA ALA A 271 6.14 -1.73 -28.54
C ALA A 271 7.16 -2.59 -29.33
N ARG A 272 7.10 -2.65 -30.66
CA ARG A 272 7.88 -3.57 -31.50
C ARG A 272 9.40 -3.45 -31.27
N ASP A 273 9.92 -2.24 -31.10
CA ASP A 273 11.35 -1.96 -31.05
C ASP A 273 11.83 -1.66 -29.62
N GLY A 274 11.07 -2.11 -28.60
CA GLY A 274 11.44 -1.98 -27.20
C GLY A 274 11.13 -0.62 -26.54
N ALA A 275 11.70 -0.40 -25.35
CA ALA A 275 11.35 0.74 -24.52
C ALA A 275 11.78 2.09 -25.10
N ALA A 276 12.95 2.18 -25.74
CA ALA A 276 13.45 3.41 -26.33
C ALA A 276 12.57 3.89 -27.49
N ALA A 277 12.12 2.97 -28.35
CA ALA A 277 11.21 3.30 -29.44
C ALA A 277 9.82 3.67 -28.92
N LEU A 278 9.31 2.97 -27.93
CA LEU A 278 8.05 3.31 -27.27
C LEU A 278 8.13 4.71 -26.64
N PHE A 279 9.22 5.03 -25.95
CA PHE A 279 9.45 6.36 -25.37
C PHE A 279 9.40 7.43 -26.43
N ALA A 280 10.16 7.28 -27.54
CA ALA A 280 10.19 8.26 -28.63
C ALA A 280 8.78 8.46 -29.23
N ARG A 281 8.06 7.37 -29.52
CA ARG A 281 6.72 7.43 -30.10
C ARG A 281 5.68 8.12 -29.18
N LEU A 282 5.77 7.90 -27.87
CA LEU A 282 4.89 8.56 -26.89
C LEU A 282 5.26 10.04 -26.72
N ARG A 283 6.55 10.37 -26.61
CA ARG A 283 7.05 11.75 -26.48
C ARG A 283 6.67 12.61 -27.69
N ASP A 284 6.81 12.05 -28.90
CA ASP A 284 6.56 12.77 -30.14
C ASP A 284 5.08 12.72 -30.56
N SER A 285 4.21 12.12 -29.72
CA SER A 285 2.79 11.98 -30.01
C SER A 285 2.03 13.30 -29.91
N ALA A 286 1.42 13.73 -31.01
CA ALA A 286 0.53 14.89 -31.02
C ALA A 286 -0.68 14.78 -30.10
N THR A 287 -1.01 13.56 -29.62
CA THR A 287 -2.12 13.33 -28.69
C THR A 287 -1.72 13.47 -27.22
N LEU A 288 -0.41 13.49 -26.93
CA LEU A 288 0.17 13.62 -25.61
C LEU A 288 1.12 14.84 -25.56
N PRO A 289 0.61 16.07 -25.71
CA PRO A 289 1.46 17.24 -25.79
C PRO A 289 2.23 17.49 -24.49
N PRO A 290 3.49 17.99 -24.53
CA PRO A 290 4.32 18.24 -23.35
C PRO A 290 3.67 19.18 -22.32
N SER A 291 2.73 20.02 -22.75
CA SER A 291 1.93 20.86 -21.84
C SER A 291 0.93 20.09 -21.01
N GLU A 292 0.57 18.85 -21.35
CA GLU A 292 -0.47 18.07 -20.68
C GLU A 292 -0.02 16.66 -20.27
N ALA A 293 1.13 16.20 -20.79
CA ALA A 293 1.67 14.87 -20.50
C ALA A 293 3.20 14.89 -20.39
N HIS A 294 3.76 14.09 -19.50
CA HIS A 294 5.19 13.84 -19.39
C HIS A 294 5.49 12.39 -19.66
N VAL A 295 6.51 12.13 -20.45
CA VAL A 295 6.99 10.78 -20.75
C VAL A 295 8.43 10.67 -20.28
N GLN A 296 8.76 9.65 -19.53
CA GLN A 296 10.11 9.39 -19.04
C GLN A 296 10.48 7.92 -19.26
N GLN A 297 11.73 7.65 -19.60
CA GLN A 297 12.24 6.29 -19.73
C GLN A 297 13.11 5.92 -18.53
N HIS A 298 12.87 4.78 -17.95
CA HIS A 298 13.62 4.19 -16.83
C HIS A 298 13.99 2.75 -17.20
N GLY A 299 15.17 2.57 -17.80
CA GLY A 299 15.63 1.26 -18.28
C GLY A 299 14.67 0.65 -19.32
N ASP A 300 14.08 -0.50 -18.99
CA ASP A 300 13.11 -1.23 -19.82
C ASP A 300 11.67 -0.74 -19.71
N LYS A 301 11.41 0.32 -18.93
CA LYS A 301 10.09 0.87 -18.67
C LYS A 301 9.96 2.30 -19.18
N VAL A 302 8.75 2.67 -19.54
CA VAL A 302 8.38 4.04 -19.87
C VAL A 302 7.27 4.49 -18.92
N ALA A 303 7.51 5.57 -18.19
CA ALA A 303 6.50 6.22 -17.36
C ALA A 303 5.78 7.29 -18.17
N LEU A 304 4.46 7.29 -18.12
CA LEU A 304 3.59 8.31 -18.70
C LEU A 304 2.75 8.92 -17.57
N CYS A 305 2.94 10.22 -17.35
CA CYS A 305 2.21 11.03 -16.40
C CYS A 305 1.35 12.03 -17.17
N THR A 306 0.05 12.12 -16.89
CA THR A 306 -0.87 13.02 -17.58
C THR A 306 -1.60 13.93 -16.59
N PHE A 307 -1.74 15.20 -16.95
CA PHE A 307 -2.39 16.24 -16.13
C PHE A 307 -3.81 16.57 -16.63
N SER A 308 -4.17 16.04 -17.79
CA SER A 308 -5.52 16.09 -18.36
C SER A 308 -5.74 14.85 -19.23
N PRO A 309 -6.99 14.50 -19.56
CA PRO A 309 -7.29 13.42 -20.51
C PRO A 309 -7.03 13.84 -21.98
N CYS A 310 -5.82 14.31 -22.27
CA CYS A 310 -5.42 14.93 -23.52
C CYS A 310 -5.57 14.05 -24.77
N TRP A 311 -5.55 12.72 -24.62
CA TRP A 311 -5.76 11.74 -25.70
C TRP A 311 -7.22 11.62 -26.15
N GLN A 312 -8.19 12.10 -25.36
CA GLN A 312 -9.60 11.99 -25.70
C GLN A 312 -10.00 12.87 -26.89
N ARG A 313 -11.01 12.41 -27.67
CA ARG A 313 -11.47 13.11 -28.87
C ARG A 313 -11.88 14.57 -28.60
N GLY A 314 -12.53 14.85 -27.44
CA GLY A 314 -12.94 16.18 -27.04
C GLY A 314 -11.76 17.13 -26.87
N ALA A 315 -10.74 16.71 -26.12
CA ALA A 315 -9.52 17.47 -25.89
C ALA A 315 -8.75 17.73 -27.19
N ARG A 316 -8.62 16.74 -28.08
CA ARG A 316 -7.98 16.85 -29.37
C ARG A 316 -8.72 17.86 -30.30
N ARG A 317 -10.07 17.83 -30.34
CA ARG A 317 -10.88 18.78 -31.08
C ARG A 317 -10.75 20.22 -30.55
N ALA A 318 -10.74 20.37 -29.20
CA ALA A 318 -10.56 21.68 -28.56
C ALA A 318 -9.20 22.28 -28.92
N ARG A 319 -8.10 21.52 -28.84
CA ARG A 319 -6.77 21.98 -29.25
C ARG A 319 -6.71 22.37 -30.74
N LYS A 320 -7.30 21.57 -31.63
CA LYS A 320 -7.33 21.88 -33.06
C LYS A 320 -8.07 23.18 -33.32
N ARG A 321 -9.16 23.48 -32.61
CA ARG A 321 -9.88 24.75 -32.71
C ARG A 321 -9.03 25.93 -32.19
N ALA A 322 -8.39 25.76 -31.00
CA ALA A 322 -7.53 26.78 -30.43
C ALA A 322 -6.29 27.08 -31.31
N GLY A 323 -5.64 26.04 -31.85
CA GLY A 323 -4.51 26.15 -32.75
C GLY A 323 -4.87 26.81 -34.10
N GLY A 324 -6.07 26.55 -34.62
CA GLY A 324 -6.59 27.23 -35.82
C GLY A 324 -6.84 28.74 -35.63
N MET A 325 -7.23 29.14 -34.40
CA MET A 325 -7.36 30.57 -34.06
C MET A 325 -6.01 31.24 -33.81
N ALA A 326 -5.00 30.53 -33.30
CA ALA A 326 -3.67 31.06 -33.03
C ALA A 326 -2.81 31.23 -34.32
N GLN A 327 -2.99 30.38 -35.32
CA GLN A 327 -2.31 30.50 -36.62
C GLN A 327 -2.82 31.68 -37.48
N ALA A 328 -4.01 32.19 -37.18
CA ALA A 328 -4.54 33.40 -37.87
C ALA A 328 -3.90 34.69 -37.37
N SER A 329 -3.04 34.67 -36.35
CA SER A 329 -2.50 35.87 -35.68
C SER A 329 -0.97 35.98 -35.58
N LYS A 330 -0.16 35.11 -36.24
CA LYS A 330 1.33 35.21 -36.17
C LYS A 330 2.04 34.95 -37.51
N ALA A 331 2.84 35.89 -37.93
CA ALA A 331 3.90 35.75 -38.93
C ALA A 331 5.14 35.09 -38.31
N PRO A 332 6.04 34.44 -39.10
CA PRO A 332 7.06 33.53 -38.58
C PRO A 332 8.30 34.28 -38.06
N GLU A 333 8.66 34.07 -36.82
CA GLU A 333 10.01 34.30 -36.28
C GLU A 333 10.82 33.01 -36.24
N ARG A 334 12.05 33.10 -36.76
CA ARG A 334 13.04 32.01 -36.75
C ARG A 334 13.57 31.82 -35.34
N ALA A 335 13.64 30.57 -34.87
CA ALA A 335 14.31 30.21 -33.65
C ALA A 335 15.56 29.36 -33.94
N ASP A 336 16.70 29.84 -33.46
CA ASP A 336 17.97 29.13 -33.41
C ASP A 336 17.96 28.01 -32.35
N SER A 337 18.67 26.96 -32.70
CA SER A 337 18.85 25.75 -31.91
C SER A 337 19.79 25.97 -30.72
N ALA A 338 19.36 25.65 -29.50
CA ALA A 338 20.27 25.30 -28.40
C ALA A 338 19.60 24.24 -27.55
N THR A 339 20.24 23.07 -27.48
CA THR A 339 19.90 21.93 -26.65
C THR A 339 20.20 22.26 -25.18
N GLN A 340 19.19 22.67 -24.43
CA GLN A 340 19.24 22.68 -22.98
C GLN A 340 18.12 21.77 -22.47
N ALA A 341 18.45 20.90 -21.51
CA ALA A 341 17.44 20.17 -20.77
C ALA A 341 16.57 21.18 -20.01
N GLU A 342 15.41 21.48 -20.55
CA GLU A 342 14.43 22.35 -19.91
C GLU A 342 13.93 21.62 -18.65
N GLU A 343 14.33 22.11 -17.47
CA GLU A 343 13.60 21.89 -16.24
C GLU A 343 12.19 22.48 -16.43
N LEU A 344 11.22 21.60 -16.61
CA LEU A 344 9.83 21.99 -16.76
C LEU A 344 9.34 22.70 -15.50
N PRO A 345 8.57 23.80 -15.63
CA PRO A 345 8.08 24.57 -14.49
C PRO A 345 7.28 23.65 -13.55
N ALA A 346 7.55 23.74 -12.26
CA ALA A 346 6.86 23.00 -11.23
C ALA A 346 5.34 23.23 -11.35
N ARG A 347 4.61 22.20 -11.78
CA ARG A 347 3.15 22.30 -11.88
C ARG A 347 2.54 22.21 -10.50
N THR A 348 1.62 23.10 -10.20
CA THR A 348 0.91 23.16 -8.91
C THR A 348 -0.18 22.10 -8.77
N ALA A 349 -0.75 21.63 -9.89
CA ALA A 349 -1.79 20.62 -9.90
C ALA A 349 -1.20 19.19 -9.99
N PRO A 350 -1.72 18.23 -9.18
CA PRO A 350 -1.31 16.84 -9.28
C PRO A 350 -1.74 16.23 -10.63
N PRO A 351 -1.06 15.14 -11.07
CA PRO A 351 -1.48 14.42 -12.27
C PRO A 351 -2.86 13.78 -12.08
N VAL A 352 -3.59 13.61 -13.17
CA VAL A 352 -4.89 12.90 -13.16
C VAL A 352 -4.70 11.39 -13.35
N LEU A 353 -3.62 10.99 -14.03
CA LEU A 353 -3.32 9.59 -14.31
C LEU A 353 -1.82 9.39 -14.54
N ASN A 354 -1.22 8.41 -13.86
CA ASN A 354 0.11 7.90 -14.18
C ASN A 354 0.02 6.41 -14.51
N VAL A 355 0.76 6.01 -15.52
CA VAL A 355 0.93 4.61 -15.89
C VAL A 355 2.40 4.30 -16.15
N THR A 356 2.79 3.05 -15.89
CA THR A 356 4.07 2.50 -16.32
C THR A 356 3.82 1.54 -17.46
N LEU A 357 4.54 1.71 -18.57
CA LEU A 357 4.47 0.87 -19.75
C LEU A 357 5.74 0.02 -19.84
N ARG A 358 5.61 -1.28 -19.98
CA ARG A 358 6.70 -2.19 -20.20
C ARG A 358 6.47 -2.96 -21.49
N PRO A 359 7.27 -2.72 -22.55
CA PRO A 359 7.22 -3.52 -23.76
C PRO A 359 7.55 -4.98 -23.48
N THR A 360 6.82 -5.86 -24.13
CA THR A 360 7.04 -7.30 -24.09
C THR A 360 7.03 -7.79 -25.55
N PRO A 361 8.17 -8.27 -26.10
CA PRO A 361 8.22 -8.69 -27.51
C PRO A 361 7.20 -9.80 -27.82
N PRO A 362 6.70 -9.89 -29.06
CA PRO A 362 7.09 -9.06 -30.22
C PRO A 362 6.32 -7.73 -30.39
N GLU A 363 5.08 -7.60 -29.94
CA GLU A 363 4.20 -6.44 -30.19
C GLU A 363 3.22 -6.23 -29.07
N THR A 364 3.66 -6.47 -27.83
CA THR A 364 2.81 -6.27 -26.67
C THR A 364 3.43 -5.28 -25.70
N VAL A 365 2.59 -4.56 -24.99
CA VAL A 365 2.98 -3.69 -23.89
C VAL A 365 2.12 -3.99 -22.67
N ARG A 366 2.77 -4.19 -21.54
CA ARG A 366 2.08 -4.22 -20.24
C ARG A 366 1.96 -2.80 -19.73
N VAL A 367 0.73 -2.34 -19.55
CA VAL A 367 0.40 -1.02 -18.99
C VAL A 367 -0.07 -1.23 -17.56
N GLU A 368 0.60 -0.61 -16.61
CA GLU A 368 0.26 -0.67 -15.19
C GLU A 368 -0.19 0.72 -14.70
N TRP A 369 -1.38 0.78 -14.11
CA TRP A 369 -1.93 1.98 -13.49
C TRP A 369 -1.29 2.20 -12.14
N THR A 370 -0.53 3.28 -11.97
CA THR A 370 0.23 3.57 -10.76
C THR A 370 -0.35 4.71 -9.92
N TYR A 371 -1.12 5.63 -10.56
CA TYR A 371 -1.72 6.77 -9.87
C TYR A 371 -2.98 7.26 -10.59
N GLY A 372 -3.96 7.74 -9.82
CA GLY A 372 -5.21 8.33 -10.30
C GLY A 372 -6.43 7.70 -9.65
N HIS A 373 -7.54 8.43 -9.61
CA HIS A 373 -8.79 7.96 -9.01
C HIS A 373 -9.75 7.33 -10.02
N ASP A 374 -9.67 7.75 -11.29
CA ASP A 374 -10.67 7.39 -12.30
C ASP A 374 -10.22 6.23 -13.17
N ARG A 375 -10.85 5.07 -12.95
CA ARG A 375 -10.66 3.86 -13.74
C ARG A 375 -11.02 4.06 -15.22
N VAL A 376 -12.02 4.88 -15.50
CA VAL A 376 -12.46 5.13 -16.89
C VAL A 376 -11.38 5.83 -17.68
N LEU A 377 -10.61 6.73 -17.04
CA LEU A 377 -9.46 7.36 -17.69
C LEU A 377 -8.37 6.35 -18.03
N PHE A 378 -8.06 5.43 -17.11
CA PHE A 378 -7.09 4.37 -17.36
C PHE A 378 -7.50 3.46 -18.52
N ASP A 379 -8.75 2.99 -18.52
CA ASP A 379 -9.28 2.12 -19.59
C ASP A 379 -9.33 2.87 -20.92
N SER A 380 -9.70 4.16 -20.91
CA SER A 380 -9.69 5.04 -22.10
C SER A 380 -8.27 5.25 -22.65
N LEU A 381 -7.27 5.43 -21.80
CA LEU A 381 -5.88 5.53 -22.23
C LEU A 381 -5.42 4.21 -22.86
N CYS A 382 -5.72 3.07 -22.25
CA CYS A 382 -5.38 1.76 -22.80
C CYS A 382 -5.98 1.55 -24.20
N MET A 383 -7.24 1.95 -24.43
CA MET A 383 -7.86 1.90 -25.77
C MET A 383 -7.19 2.88 -26.76
N HIS A 384 -6.61 3.97 -26.29
CA HIS A 384 -5.90 4.92 -27.14
C HIS A 384 -4.53 4.41 -27.56
N LEU A 385 -3.88 3.61 -26.73
CA LEU A 385 -2.54 3.05 -26.97
C LEU A 385 -2.55 1.76 -27.81
N GLN A 386 -3.69 1.15 -28.04
CA GLN A 386 -3.90 0.03 -28.98
C GLN A 386 -3.86 0.51 -30.42
#